data_672b8460fc4280f2dca2396ac18d13fe
#
_entry.id   672b8460fc4280f2dca2396ac18d13fe
#
_cell.length_a   1.000
_cell.length_b   1.000
_cell.length_c   1.000
_cell.angle_alpha   90.00
_cell.angle_beta   90.00
_cell.angle_gamma   90.00
#
_symmetry.space_group_name_H-M   'P 1'
#
loop_
_entity.id
_entity.type
_entity.pdbx_description
1 polymer ?
#
loop_
_entity_poly.entity_id
_entity_poly.type
_entity_poly.pdbx_seq_one_letter_code
_entity_poly.pdbx_strand_id
1 'polypeptide(L)'
;MKTLLKKLLVPHHLEYLALDKHFLIQETSLKVQRFGDCPEEVVAGNDVRIPFPELVGTEEILIDLLERRLPNFQLKAIARVLGNGSRLYFDIYIVEFTNDDNCQRLIIFFDDVTDRMALEQTLVQTTNEMDILLSTLAATNNYVEKIITSMAEVLLVTTASGKIKKVNQAAQDLFGYSESELVGQQIDLLAAVGASLPAVNQNPPQQSQINTEVICRAKSGEKLTVSFSCTAISTEIQGISGSGAAVQDFVYIGRDVTDRQRARKRKITQYATTRIL
;
A
#
# COMPACT_ATOMS: atom_id res chain seq x y z
N MET A 1 15.84 11.51 49.47
CA MET A 1 16.08 11.03 48.09
C MET A 1 15.00 10.05 47.59
N LYS A 2 14.59 9.00 48.33
CA LYS A 2 13.50 8.06 47.96
C LYS A 2 12.22 8.73 47.45
N THR A 3 11.83 9.87 48.00
CA THR A 3 10.58 10.58 47.68
C THR A 3 10.67 11.35 46.33
N LEU A 4 11.85 11.87 46.00
CA LEU A 4 12.07 12.63 44.78
C LEU A 4 12.21 11.70 43.54
N LEU A 5 12.98 10.62 43.65
CA LEU A 5 13.08 9.58 42.62
C LEU A 5 11.72 8.93 42.37
N LYS A 6 10.96 8.58 43.43
CA LYS A 6 9.60 8.06 43.26
C LYS A 6 8.68 9.03 42.48
N LYS A 7 8.73 10.33 42.77
CA LYS A 7 7.88 11.33 42.09
C LYS A 7 8.27 11.55 40.61
N LEU A 8 9.53 11.38 40.26
CA LEU A 8 10.02 11.55 38.91
C LEU A 8 9.86 10.27 38.05
N LEU A 9 9.92 9.08 38.64
CA LEU A 9 9.95 7.79 37.94
C LEU A 9 8.55 7.17 37.76
N VAL A 10 7.61 7.44 38.68
CA VAL A 10 6.24 6.90 38.59
C VAL A 10 5.46 7.28 37.34
N PRO A 11 5.61 8.49 36.72
CA PRO A 11 4.91 8.83 35.49
C PRO A 11 5.46 8.12 34.25
N HIS A 12 6.66 7.54 34.33
CA HIS A 12 7.40 7.07 33.14
C HIS A 12 7.57 5.55 33.05
N HIS A 13 6.87 4.76 33.86
CA HIS A 13 7.02 3.28 33.92
C HIS A 13 8.44 2.79 34.16
N LEU A 14 9.30 3.66 34.73
CA LEU A 14 10.69 3.35 35.03
C LEU A 14 10.82 2.65 36.37
N GLU A 15 11.47 1.51 36.38
CA GLU A 15 11.91 0.82 37.59
C GLU A 15 13.42 1.04 37.76
N TYR A 16 13.95 0.84 38.96
CA TYR A 16 15.36 1.04 39.22
C TYR A 16 15.91 0.05 40.24
N LEU A 17 17.24 -0.12 40.21
CA LEU A 17 18.03 -0.69 41.27
C LEU A 17 19.31 0.11 41.45
N ALA A 18 19.86 0.09 42.66
CA ALA A 18 21.11 0.72 42.99
C ALA A 18 22.16 -0.34 43.37
N LEU A 19 23.37 -0.19 42.87
CA LEU A 19 24.50 -1.06 43.10
C LEU A 19 25.59 -0.34 43.93
N ASP A 20 26.34 -1.12 44.71
CA ASP A 20 27.61 -0.65 45.23
C ASP A 20 28.76 -0.81 44.22
N LYS A 21 29.98 -0.46 44.64
CA LYS A 21 31.22 -0.57 43.86
C LYS A 21 31.62 -2.02 43.50
N HIS A 22 31.00 -3.01 44.11
CA HIS A 22 31.22 -4.44 43.86
C HIS A 22 30.09 -5.07 43.05
N PHE A 23 29.21 -4.24 42.50
CA PHE A 23 28.03 -4.64 41.70
C PHE A 23 26.98 -5.43 42.49
N LEU A 24 27.01 -5.30 43.84
CA LEU A 24 26.01 -5.90 44.70
C LEU A 24 24.80 -4.97 44.80
N ILE A 25 23.62 -5.56 44.67
CA ILE A 25 22.33 -4.85 44.76
C ILE A 25 22.16 -4.28 46.18
N GLN A 26 21.96 -2.99 46.28
CA GLN A 26 21.74 -2.30 47.55
C GLN A 26 20.29 -1.91 47.77
N GLU A 27 19.62 -1.48 46.74
CA GLU A 27 18.23 -1.03 46.74
C GLU A 27 17.53 -1.38 45.43
N THR A 28 16.25 -1.73 45.53
CA THR A 28 15.41 -2.06 44.38
C THR A 28 14.07 -1.34 44.43
N SER A 29 13.51 -0.99 43.30
CA SER A 29 12.11 -0.60 43.18
C SER A 29 11.20 -1.83 43.24
N LEU A 30 9.88 -1.59 43.42
CA LEU A 30 8.92 -2.67 43.74
C LEU A 30 8.73 -3.67 42.59
N LYS A 31 8.85 -3.22 41.34
CA LYS A 31 8.53 -4.04 40.16
C LYS A 31 9.74 -4.41 39.33
N VAL A 32 10.96 -4.06 39.75
CA VAL A 32 12.18 -4.32 39.00
C VAL A 32 12.43 -5.82 38.77
N GLN A 33 11.95 -6.66 39.70
CA GLN A 33 12.08 -8.13 39.63
C GLN A 33 11.54 -8.71 38.34
N ARG A 34 10.53 -8.10 37.70
CA ARG A 34 9.94 -8.58 36.42
C ARG A 34 10.90 -8.51 35.23
N PHE A 35 11.94 -7.71 35.35
CA PHE A 35 12.97 -7.58 34.31
C PHE A 35 14.12 -8.58 34.47
N GLY A 36 14.23 -9.21 35.65
CA GLY A 36 15.25 -10.22 35.92
C GLY A 36 14.99 -11.54 35.21
N ASP A 37 16.04 -12.25 34.85
CA ASP A 37 15.96 -13.62 34.33
C ASP A 37 15.58 -14.58 35.45
N CYS A 38 16.13 -14.33 36.66
CA CYS A 38 15.78 -14.99 37.92
C CYS A 38 15.19 -13.92 38.84
N PRO A 39 13.85 -13.67 38.84
CA PRO A 39 13.23 -12.61 39.64
C PRO A 39 13.47 -12.72 41.11
N GLU A 40 13.60 -13.94 41.64
CA GLU A 40 13.90 -14.25 43.04
C GLU A 40 15.29 -13.80 43.51
N GLU A 41 16.22 -13.69 42.57
CA GLU A 41 17.60 -13.25 42.87
C GLU A 41 17.76 -11.70 42.82
N VAL A 42 16.71 -10.96 42.44
CA VAL A 42 16.72 -9.48 42.46
C VAL A 42 16.49 -8.97 43.87
N VAL A 43 17.44 -9.24 44.77
CA VAL A 43 17.38 -8.88 46.19
C VAL A 43 18.68 -8.21 46.65
N ALA A 44 18.57 -7.38 47.67
CA ALA A 44 19.74 -6.70 48.26
C ALA A 44 20.80 -7.71 48.72
N GLY A 45 22.06 -7.45 48.43
CA GLY A 45 23.21 -8.30 48.74
C GLY A 45 23.63 -9.24 47.60
N ASN A 46 22.78 -9.51 46.60
CA ASN A 46 23.15 -10.36 45.48
C ASN A 46 23.90 -9.59 44.40
N ASP A 47 24.71 -10.30 43.65
CA ASP A 47 25.38 -9.76 42.44
C ASP A 47 24.35 -9.54 41.33
N VAL A 48 24.32 -8.33 40.76
CA VAL A 48 23.36 -7.94 39.75
C VAL A 48 23.47 -8.77 38.47
N ARG A 49 24.64 -9.33 38.18
CA ARG A 49 24.88 -10.15 36.97
C ARG A 49 24.17 -11.51 37.00
N ILE A 50 23.74 -11.96 38.19
CA ILE A 50 22.96 -13.20 38.32
C ILE A 50 21.57 -13.00 37.70
N PRO A 51 20.75 -12.04 38.21
CA PRO A 51 19.42 -11.81 37.62
C PRO A 51 19.44 -11.04 36.29
N PHE A 52 20.55 -10.40 35.90
CA PHE A 52 20.70 -9.63 34.68
C PHE A 52 21.94 -10.06 33.91
N PRO A 53 21.90 -11.21 33.21
CA PRO A 53 23.04 -11.76 32.47
C PRO A 53 23.54 -10.81 31.35
N GLU A 54 22.72 -9.86 30.91
CA GLU A 54 23.09 -8.81 29.92
C GLU A 54 24.23 -7.91 30.42
N LEU A 55 24.47 -7.89 31.72
CA LEU A 55 25.56 -7.12 32.35
C LEU A 55 26.86 -7.92 32.47
N VAL A 56 26.86 -9.21 32.18
CA VAL A 56 28.08 -10.03 32.14
C VAL A 56 28.94 -9.61 30.97
N GLY A 57 30.22 -9.35 31.22
CA GLY A 57 31.17 -8.84 30.20
C GLY A 57 31.15 -7.32 30.03
N THR A 58 30.33 -6.58 30.78
CA THR A 58 30.33 -5.11 30.79
C THR A 58 31.06 -4.51 32.00
N GLU A 59 31.81 -5.32 32.75
CA GLU A 59 32.45 -4.93 34.01
C GLU A 59 33.38 -3.72 33.85
N GLU A 60 34.17 -3.68 32.77
CA GLU A 60 35.07 -2.54 32.47
C GLU A 60 34.25 -1.25 32.28
N ILE A 61 33.11 -1.33 31.57
CA ILE A 61 32.22 -0.19 31.36
C ILE A 61 31.60 0.29 32.67
N LEU A 62 31.19 -0.65 33.55
CA LEU A 62 30.63 -0.31 34.85
C LEU A 62 31.69 0.34 35.76
N ILE A 63 32.96 -0.08 35.69
CA ILE A 63 34.08 0.55 36.40
C ILE A 63 34.33 1.96 35.82
N ASP A 64 34.32 2.13 34.49
CA ASP A 64 34.48 3.43 33.84
C ASP A 64 33.38 4.43 34.23
N LEU A 65 32.15 3.95 34.44
CA LEU A 65 31.05 4.75 34.98
C LEU A 65 31.34 5.18 36.43
N LEU A 66 31.77 4.25 37.30
CA LEU A 66 32.13 4.56 38.69
C LEU A 66 33.27 5.57 38.78
N GLU A 67 34.26 5.45 37.90
CA GLU A 67 35.41 6.37 37.83
C GLU A 67 35.07 7.66 37.06
N ARG A 68 33.83 7.86 36.59
CA ARG A 68 33.37 9.03 35.83
C ARG A 68 34.08 9.23 34.50
N ARG A 69 34.67 8.16 33.97
CA ARG A 69 35.25 8.18 32.62
C ARG A 69 34.18 8.15 31.53
N LEU A 70 33.02 7.53 31.83
CA LEU A 70 31.83 7.54 30.99
C LEU A 70 30.68 8.24 31.73
N PRO A 71 29.83 9.01 31.03
CA PRO A 71 28.70 9.70 31.64
C PRO A 71 27.49 8.78 31.88
N ASN A 72 27.26 7.82 31.00
CA ASN A 72 26.18 6.82 31.08
C ASN A 72 26.49 5.63 30.17
N PHE A 73 25.78 4.54 30.40
CA PHE A 73 25.76 3.38 29.54
C PHE A 73 24.32 2.92 29.33
N GLN A 74 24.00 2.40 28.13
CA GLN A 74 22.67 1.93 27.81
C GLN A 74 22.69 0.67 26.96
N LEU A 75 21.76 -0.26 27.28
CA LEU A 75 21.42 -1.43 26.50
C LEU A 75 19.97 -1.29 26.09
N LYS A 76 19.67 -1.48 24.81
CA LYS A 76 18.32 -1.28 24.26
C LYS A 76 17.71 -2.55 23.75
N ALA A 77 16.37 -2.57 23.77
CA ALA A 77 15.54 -3.62 23.19
C ALA A 77 15.89 -5.04 23.68
N ILE A 78 16.20 -5.17 24.99
CA ILE A 78 16.42 -6.47 25.61
C ILE A 78 15.06 -7.20 25.63
N ALA A 79 15.06 -8.44 25.13
CA ALA A 79 13.85 -9.26 25.10
C ALA A 79 13.91 -10.36 26.15
N ARG A 80 12.84 -10.49 26.95
CA ARG A 80 12.68 -11.55 27.94
C ARG A 80 11.36 -12.28 27.77
N VAL A 81 11.38 -13.59 27.92
CA VAL A 81 10.16 -14.40 27.90
C VAL A 81 9.68 -14.58 29.33
N LEU A 82 8.48 -14.11 29.61
CA LEU A 82 7.85 -14.27 30.92
C LEU A 82 7.28 -15.68 31.08
N GLY A 83 7.08 -16.12 32.32
CA GLY A 83 6.56 -17.45 32.65
C GLY A 83 5.19 -17.78 32.04
N ASN A 84 4.43 -16.80 31.61
CA ASN A 84 3.16 -16.94 30.88
C ASN A 84 3.33 -17.02 29.33
N GLY A 85 4.58 -17.04 28.83
CA GLY A 85 4.89 -17.06 27.40
C GLY A 85 4.84 -15.70 26.69
N SER A 86 4.45 -14.61 27.35
CA SER A 86 4.51 -13.27 26.80
C SER A 86 5.96 -12.77 26.74
N ARG A 87 6.23 -11.84 25.81
CA ARG A 87 7.53 -11.19 25.69
C ARG A 87 7.49 -9.82 26.35
N LEU A 88 8.49 -9.55 27.16
CA LEU A 88 8.77 -8.25 27.74
C LEU A 88 9.98 -7.65 27.02
N TYR A 89 9.86 -6.43 26.53
CA TYR A 89 10.97 -5.67 25.96
C TYR A 89 11.29 -4.51 26.88
N PHE A 90 12.56 -4.33 27.17
CA PHE A 90 12.99 -3.24 28.04
C PHE A 90 14.36 -2.69 27.66
N ASP A 91 14.57 -1.42 28.00
CA ASP A 91 15.84 -0.74 27.89
C ASP A 91 16.47 -0.62 29.28
N ILE A 92 17.80 -0.72 29.34
CA ILE A 92 18.60 -0.50 30.54
C ILE A 92 19.40 0.78 30.38
N TYR A 93 19.34 1.66 31.38
CA TYR A 93 20.17 2.87 31.46
C TYR A 93 20.94 2.85 32.77
N ILE A 94 22.27 2.99 32.70
CA ILE A 94 23.17 2.93 33.86
C ILE A 94 23.86 4.26 33.98
N VAL A 95 23.82 4.84 35.19
CA VAL A 95 24.47 6.09 35.53
C VAL A 95 25.18 5.99 36.86
N GLU A 96 26.26 6.74 37.04
CA GLU A 96 26.88 6.94 38.34
C GLU A 96 26.06 7.94 39.16
N PHE A 97 25.94 7.67 40.44
CA PHE A 97 25.33 8.54 41.38
C PHE A 97 26.14 8.58 42.69
N THR A 98 26.49 9.78 43.14
CA THR A 98 27.12 9.97 44.45
C THR A 98 26.08 10.42 45.46
N ASN A 99 25.99 9.70 46.60
CA ASN A 99 25.10 10.05 47.68
C ASN A 99 25.68 11.19 48.55
N ASP A 100 24.85 11.81 49.42
CA ASP A 100 25.25 12.86 50.37
C ASP A 100 26.42 12.42 51.29
N ASP A 101 26.55 11.12 51.54
CA ASP A 101 27.62 10.49 52.29
C ASP A 101 28.91 10.25 51.48
N ASN A 102 29.01 10.82 50.28
CA ASN A 102 30.14 10.64 49.34
C ASN A 102 30.41 9.18 48.93
N CYS A 103 29.39 8.30 49.03
CA CYS A 103 29.45 6.93 48.55
C CYS A 103 29.05 6.88 47.07
N GLN A 104 29.95 6.42 46.22
CA GLN A 104 29.70 6.18 44.81
C GLN A 104 28.84 4.93 44.62
N ARG A 105 27.82 5.03 43.78
CA ARG A 105 26.88 3.95 43.44
C ARG A 105 26.55 4.02 41.96
N LEU A 106 26.18 2.88 41.39
CA LEU A 106 25.53 2.84 40.09
C LEU A 106 24.02 2.76 40.29
N ILE A 107 23.27 3.53 39.52
CA ILE A 107 21.82 3.37 39.40
C ILE A 107 21.53 2.82 38.04
N ILE A 108 20.78 1.72 37.98
CA ILE A 108 20.29 1.09 36.79
C ILE A 108 18.81 1.38 36.69
N PHE A 109 18.37 1.98 35.61
CA PHE A 109 16.99 2.20 35.27
C PHE A 109 16.53 1.19 34.22
N PHE A 110 15.33 0.69 34.40
CA PHE A 110 14.67 -0.23 33.47
C PHE A 110 13.43 0.45 32.93
N ASP A 111 13.36 0.60 31.60
CA ASP A 111 12.22 1.17 30.89
C ASP A 111 11.50 0.07 30.12
N ASP A 112 10.22 -0.15 30.46
CA ASP A 112 9.37 -1.10 29.74
C ASP A 112 8.95 -0.51 28.39
N VAL A 113 9.53 -1.02 27.35
CA VAL A 113 9.28 -0.57 25.96
C VAL A 113 8.43 -1.57 25.17
N THR A 114 7.75 -2.51 25.86
CA THR A 114 6.98 -3.59 25.23
C THR A 114 5.92 -3.04 24.27
N ASP A 115 5.13 -2.07 24.72
CA ASP A 115 4.07 -1.47 23.90
C ASP A 115 4.65 -0.72 22.69
N ARG A 116 5.77 0.00 22.89
CA ARG A 116 6.47 0.70 21.81
C ARG A 116 6.99 -0.27 20.78
N MET A 117 7.65 -1.35 21.20
CA MET A 117 8.18 -2.38 20.29
C MET A 117 7.08 -3.11 19.52
N ALA A 118 5.95 -3.42 20.18
CA ALA A 118 4.79 -4.01 19.52
C ALA A 118 4.22 -3.09 18.46
N LEU A 119 4.11 -1.80 18.74
CA LEU A 119 3.63 -0.79 17.80
C LEU A 119 4.60 -0.64 16.61
N GLU A 120 5.90 -0.56 16.87
CA GLU A 120 6.92 -0.48 15.82
C GLU A 120 6.89 -1.72 14.90
N GLN A 121 6.76 -2.92 15.46
CA GLN A 121 6.62 -4.16 14.68
C GLN A 121 5.36 -4.14 13.81
N THR A 122 4.23 -3.71 14.37
CA THR A 122 2.98 -3.58 13.62
C THR A 122 3.12 -2.58 12.48
N LEU A 123 3.76 -1.44 12.74
CA LEU A 123 3.99 -0.40 11.72
C LEU A 123 4.84 -0.94 10.57
N VAL A 124 5.95 -1.62 10.87
CA VAL A 124 6.83 -2.22 9.83
C VAL A 124 6.07 -3.27 9.02
N GLN A 125 5.29 -4.13 9.69
CA GLN A 125 4.49 -5.14 9.00
C GLN A 125 3.46 -4.49 8.07
N THR A 126 2.70 -3.51 8.56
CA THR A 126 1.68 -2.80 7.76
C THR A 126 2.29 -2.09 6.56
N THR A 127 3.47 -1.48 6.73
CA THR A 127 4.19 -0.83 5.63
C THR A 127 4.59 -1.84 4.56
N ASN A 128 5.15 -2.99 4.95
CA ASN A 128 5.53 -4.05 4.00
C ASN A 128 4.31 -4.62 3.25
N GLU A 129 3.19 -4.83 3.95
CA GLU A 129 1.94 -5.29 3.32
C GLU A 129 1.42 -4.26 2.29
N MET A 130 1.48 -2.96 2.63
CA MET A 130 1.08 -1.88 1.73
C MET A 130 1.95 -1.85 0.47
N ASP A 131 3.26 -1.98 0.60
CA ASP A 131 4.20 -2.00 -0.53
C ASP A 131 3.92 -3.19 -1.47
N ILE A 132 3.63 -4.37 -0.91
CA ILE A 132 3.25 -5.56 -1.70
C ILE A 132 1.94 -5.30 -2.45
N LEU A 133 0.93 -4.75 -1.80
CA LEU A 133 -0.36 -4.43 -2.43
C LEU A 133 -0.20 -3.40 -3.56
N LEU A 134 0.56 -2.33 -3.33
CA LEU A 134 0.83 -1.31 -4.35
C LEU A 134 1.57 -1.90 -5.56
N SER A 135 2.58 -2.72 -5.33
CA SER A 135 3.32 -3.37 -6.42
C SER A 135 2.45 -4.33 -7.23
N THR A 136 1.59 -5.09 -6.55
CA THR A 136 0.64 -6.01 -7.19
C THR A 136 -0.39 -5.25 -8.01
N LEU A 137 -0.93 -4.15 -7.47
CA LEU A 137 -1.87 -3.29 -8.18
C LEU A 137 -1.24 -2.67 -9.44
N ALA A 138 -0.01 -2.15 -9.33
CA ALA A 138 0.72 -1.60 -10.46
C ALA A 138 0.99 -2.66 -11.54
N ALA A 139 1.41 -3.88 -11.16
CA ALA A 139 1.63 -4.98 -12.09
C ALA A 139 0.33 -5.39 -12.80
N THR A 140 -0.78 -5.45 -12.07
CA THR A 140 -2.10 -5.80 -12.64
C THR A 140 -2.57 -4.72 -13.62
N ASN A 141 -2.44 -3.45 -13.27
CA ASN A 141 -2.79 -2.34 -14.16
C ASN A 141 -1.95 -2.37 -15.45
N ASN A 142 -0.63 -2.58 -15.33
CA ASN A 142 0.26 -2.71 -16.48
C ASN A 142 -0.10 -3.91 -17.37
N TYR A 143 -0.53 -5.01 -16.78
CA TYR A 143 -0.97 -6.18 -17.52
C TYR A 143 -2.25 -5.89 -18.32
N VAL A 144 -3.25 -5.27 -17.69
CA VAL A 144 -4.49 -4.87 -18.36
C VAL A 144 -4.21 -3.88 -19.51
N GLU A 145 -3.36 -2.88 -19.29
CA GLU A 145 -2.95 -1.92 -20.31
C GLU A 145 -2.27 -2.62 -21.50
N LYS A 146 -1.39 -3.58 -21.26
CA LYS A 146 -0.75 -4.36 -22.32
C LYS A 146 -1.76 -5.17 -23.12
N ILE A 147 -2.75 -5.79 -22.48
CA ILE A 147 -3.83 -6.50 -23.17
C ILE A 147 -4.58 -5.53 -24.08
N ILE A 148 -5.04 -4.41 -23.56
CA ILE A 148 -5.80 -3.42 -24.30
C ILE A 148 -4.99 -2.90 -25.51
N THR A 149 -3.72 -2.61 -25.32
CA THR A 149 -2.84 -2.08 -26.39
C THR A 149 -2.54 -3.13 -27.45
N SER A 150 -2.45 -4.42 -27.09
CA SER A 150 -2.17 -5.52 -28.02
C SER A 150 -3.42 -6.01 -28.79
N MET A 151 -4.62 -5.56 -28.42
CA MET A 151 -5.85 -5.93 -29.13
C MET A 151 -5.81 -5.38 -30.56
N ALA A 152 -6.07 -6.25 -31.53
CA ALA A 152 -6.17 -5.87 -32.95
C ALA A 152 -7.52 -5.22 -33.32
N GLU A 153 -8.50 -5.33 -32.44
CA GLU A 153 -9.83 -4.72 -32.62
C GLU A 153 -9.84 -3.33 -31.97
N VAL A 154 -10.56 -2.41 -32.59
CA VAL A 154 -10.82 -1.07 -32.06
C VAL A 154 -11.50 -1.18 -30.71
N LEU A 155 -10.99 -0.49 -29.68
CA LEU A 155 -11.64 -0.34 -28.39
C LEU A 155 -11.80 1.15 -28.09
N LEU A 156 -13.05 1.55 -27.80
CA LEU A 156 -13.40 2.90 -27.36
C LEU A 156 -14.22 2.80 -26.08
N VAL A 157 -13.94 3.62 -25.10
CA VAL A 157 -14.73 3.77 -23.88
C VAL A 157 -15.30 5.18 -23.85
N THR A 158 -16.61 5.30 -23.62
CA THR A 158 -17.28 6.59 -23.55
C THR A 158 -18.07 6.74 -22.25
N THR A 159 -18.35 7.99 -21.89
CA THR A 159 -19.38 8.31 -20.88
C THR A 159 -20.78 8.03 -21.42
N ALA A 160 -21.79 8.07 -20.53
CA ALA A 160 -23.20 8.01 -20.91
C ALA A 160 -23.62 9.13 -21.89
N SER A 161 -22.92 10.26 -21.89
CA SER A 161 -23.15 11.36 -22.83
C SER A 161 -22.41 11.21 -24.18
N GLY A 162 -21.73 10.09 -24.44
CA GLY A 162 -21.01 9.82 -25.68
C GLY A 162 -19.61 10.47 -25.77
N LYS A 163 -19.08 11.07 -24.69
CA LYS A 163 -17.71 11.58 -24.68
C LYS A 163 -16.71 10.45 -24.54
N ILE A 164 -15.72 10.41 -25.40
CA ILE A 164 -14.63 9.41 -25.39
C ILE A 164 -13.76 9.62 -24.15
N LYS A 165 -13.57 8.57 -23.35
CA LYS A 165 -12.68 8.52 -22.17
C LYS A 165 -11.37 7.84 -22.45
N LYS A 166 -11.39 6.79 -23.29
CA LYS A 166 -10.21 5.98 -23.59
C LYS A 166 -10.33 5.34 -24.98
N VAL A 167 -9.19 5.18 -25.62
CA VAL A 167 -9.06 4.48 -26.91
C VAL A 167 -7.81 3.59 -26.88
N ASN A 168 -7.82 2.46 -27.61
CA ASN A 168 -6.63 1.64 -27.77
C ASN A 168 -5.82 2.03 -29.01
N GLN A 169 -4.66 1.39 -29.18
CA GLN A 169 -3.79 1.65 -30.34
C GLN A 169 -4.47 1.32 -31.65
N ALA A 170 -5.22 0.22 -31.73
CA ALA A 170 -5.94 -0.17 -32.96
C ALA A 170 -6.97 0.90 -33.39
N ALA A 171 -7.59 1.60 -32.48
CA ALA A 171 -8.49 2.71 -32.79
C ALA A 171 -7.71 3.90 -33.35
N GLN A 172 -6.56 4.24 -32.81
CA GLN A 172 -5.71 5.32 -33.28
C GLN A 172 -5.21 5.01 -34.72
N ASP A 173 -4.74 3.80 -34.93
CA ASP A 173 -4.21 3.35 -36.24
C ASP A 173 -5.31 3.34 -37.30
N LEU A 174 -6.51 2.83 -36.98
CA LEU A 174 -7.62 2.73 -37.92
C LEU A 174 -8.19 4.09 -38.33
N PHE A 175 -8.43 4.95 -37.31
CA PHE A 175 -9.06 6.25 -37.53
C PHE A 175 -8.07 7.37 -37.85
N GLY A 176 -6.77 7.18 -37.60
CA GLY A 176 -5.71 8.16 -37.85
C GLY A 176 -5.69 9.36 -36.90
N TYR A 177 -6.34 9.25 -35.74
CA TYR A 177 -6.31 10.24 -34.67
C TYR A 177 -5.46 9.74 -33.51
N SER A 178 -4.72 10.63 -32.83
CA SER A 178 -4.07 10.30 -31.58
C SER A 178 -5.07 10.21 -30.46
N GLU A 179 -4.71 9.51 -29.37
CA GLU A 179 -5.54 9.43 -28.17
C GLU A 179 -5.89 10.84 -27.63
N SER A 180 -4.92 11.75 -27.60
CA SER A 180 -5.11 13.13 -27.12
C SER A 180 -6.09 13.96 -27.95
N GLU A 181 -6.26 13.61 -29.24
CA GLU A 181 -7.25 14.26 -30.14
C GLU A 181 -8.65 13.67 -29.97
N LEU A 182 -8.77 12.42 -29.53
CA LEU A 182 -10.04 11.72 -29.38
C LEU A 182 -10.63 11.85 -27.98
N VAL A 183 -9.81 11.81 -26.95
CA VAL A 183 -10.29 11.89 -25.57
C VAL A 183 -10.98 13.23 -25.31
N GLY A 184 -12.19 13.16 -24.75
CA GLY A 184 -13.06 14.31 -24.49
C GLY A 184 -13.93 14.72 -25.67
N GLN A 185 -13.71 14.21 -26.87
CA GLN A 185 -14.56 14.46 -28.03
C GLN A 185 -15.80 13.55 -28.03
N GLN A 186 -16.84 13.94 -28.78
CA GLN A 186 -18.02 13.10 -28.98
C GLN A 186 -17.66 11.94 -29.92
N ILE A 187 -18.15 10.74 -29.61
CA ILE A 187 -17.91 9.56 -30.45
C ILE A 187 -18.46 9.71 -31.87
N ASP A 188 -19.47 10.55 -32.06
CA ASP A 188 -20.05 10.88 -33.37
C ASP A 188 -19.05 11.54 -34.33
N LEU A 189 -17.91 12.04 -33.81
CA LEU A 189 -16.79 12.51 -34.67
C LEU A 189 -16.31 11.42 -35.63
N LEU A 190 -16.39 10.17 -35.23
CA LEU A 190 -15.95 9.02 -36.01
C LEU A 190 -17.02 8.52 -36.99
N ALA A 191 -18.28 8.95 -36.86
CA ALA A 191 -19.36 8.57 -37.74
C ALA A 191 -19.36 9.37 -39.03
N ALA A 192 -19.67 8.72 -40.16
CA ALA A 192 -19.94 9.45 -41.39
C ALA A 192 -21.25 10.23 -41.30
N VAL A 193 -21.37 11.30 -42.12
CA VAL A 193 -22.56 12.13 -42.16
C VAL A 193 -23.82 11.28 -42.37
N GLY A 194 -24.78 11.35 -41.47
CA GLY A 194 -26.02 10.57 -41.48
C GLY A 194 -25.94 9.16 -40.88
N ALA A 195 -24.76 8.76 -40.39
CA ALA A 195 -24.60 7.54 -39.61
C ALA A 195 -24.55 7.88 -38.10
N SER A 196 -25.13 7.06 -37.26
CA SER A 196 -25.00 7.13 -35.78
C SER A 196 -24.44 5.83 -35.24
N LEU A 197 -23.61 5.94 -34.25
CA LEU A 197 -23.09 4.76 -33.52
C LEU A 197 -24.19 4.13 -32.67
N PRO A 198 -24.17 2.82 -32.46
CA PRO A 198 -25.20 2.15 -31.69
C PRO A 198 -25.20 2.61 -30.22
N ALA A 199 -26.37 2.75 -29.64
CA ALA A 199 -26.64 2.81 -28.19
C ALA A 199 -26.55 4.15 -27.45
N VAL A 200 -26.20 5.29 -28.04
CA VAL A 200 -26.18 6.57 -27.28
C VAL A 200 -27.59 7.13 -27.00
N ASN A 201 -28.62 6.72 -27.71
CA ASN A 201 -29.96 7.35 -27.65
C ASN A 201 -31.10 6.47 -27.07
N GLN A 202 -30.81 5.34 -26.45
CA GLN A 202 -31.90 4.50 -25.87
C GLN A 202 -31.69 4.23 -24.37
N ASN A 203 -32.61 4.67 -23.57
CA ASN A 203 -32.78 4.35 -22.15
C ASN A 203 -33.36 2.95 -21.96
N PRO A 204 -32.85 2.16 -21.03
CA PRO A 204 -31.44 1.69 -20.86
C PRO A 204 -31.11 0.60 -21.89
N PRO A 205 -29.87 0.40 -22.27
CA PRO A 205 -29.48 -0.73 -23.11
C PRO A 205 -29.59 -2.01 -22.29
N GLN A 206 -30.74 -2.66 -22.37
CA GLN A 206 -31.01 -3.95 -21.69
C GLN A 206 -30.33 -5.14 -22.40
N GLN A 207 -29.73 -4.93 -23.55
CA GLN A 207 -29.00 -5.99 -24.28
C GLN A 207 -27.79 -5.38 -25.02
N SER A 208 -26.65 -6.08 -24.95
CA SER A 208 -25.49 -5.79 -25.80
C SER A 208 -25.93 -5.74 -27.27
N GLN A 209 -25.78 -4.60 -27.94
CA GLN A 209 -26.00 -4.54 -29.38
C GLN A 209 -24.79 -5.21 -30.05
N ILE A 210 -25.02 -6.34 -30.70
CA ILE A 210 -23.97 -7.15 -31.30
C ILE A 210 -23.93 -6.87 -32.82
N ASN A 211 -22.70 -6.54 -33.30
CA ASN A 211 -22.36 -6.48 -34.73
C ASN A 211 -23.19 -5.49 -35.60
N THR A 212 -23.33 -4.25 -35.16
CA THR A 212 -23.90 -3.19 -35.98
C THR A 212 -22.83 -2.61 -36.88
N GLU A 213 -23.00 -2.74 -38.20
CA GLU A 213 -22.09 -2.14 -39.18
C GLU A 213 -22.39 -0.65 -39.34
N VAL A 214 -21.38 0.17 -39.06
CA VAL A 214 -21.45 1.63 -39.14
C VAL A 214 -20.43 2.14 -40.17
N ILE A 215 -20.86 3.10 -40.99
CA ILE A 215 -19.92 3.80 -41.88
C ILE A 215 -19.24 4.90 -41.08
N CYS A 216 -17.93 4.75 -40.89
CA CYS A 216 -17.07 5.70 -40.21
C CYS A 216 -16.24 6.50 -41.17
N ARG A 217 -15.64 7.60 -40.67
CA ARG A 217 -14.71 8.44 -41.43
C ARG A 217 -13.42 8.64 -40.64
N ALA A 218 -12.30 8.24 -41.25
CA ALA A 218 -10.98 8.50 -40.71
C ALA A 218 -10.61 10.00 -40.84
N LYS A 219 -9.59 10.43 -40.11
CA LYS A 219 -9.03 11.79 -40.20
C LYS A 219 -8.58 12.17 -41.62
N SER A 220 -8.10 11.20 -42.39
CA SER A 220 -7.77 11.35 -43.81
C SER A 220 -8.97 11.64 -44.71
N GLY A 221 -10.19 11.48 -44.22
CA GLY A 221 -11.43 11.55 -45.00
C GLY A 221 -11.86 10.21 -45.61
N GLU A 222 -11.09 9.15 -45.48
CA GLU A 222 -11.42 7.82 -45.97
C GLU A 222 -12.66 7.27 -45.27
N LYS A 223 -13.55 6.62 -46.03
CA LYS A 223 -14.72 5.93 -45.52
C LYS A 223 -14.38 4.49 -45.18
N LEU A 224 -14.61 4.12 -43.92
CA LEU A 224 -14.39 2.80 -43.32
C LEU A 224 -15.75 2.20 -42.97
N THR A 225 -15.88 0.89 -43.05
CA THR A 225 -17.03 0.17 -42.51
C THR A 225 -16.56 -0.61 -41.30
N VAL A 226 -17.04 -0.22 -40.12
CA VAL A 226 -16.66 -0.86 -38.88
C VAL A 226 -17.88 -1.55 -38.24
N SER A 227 -17.71 -2.83 -37.90
CA SER A 227 -18.72 -3.59 -37.17
C SER A 227 -18.51 -3.41 -35.68
N PHE A 228 -19.42 -2.70 -35.01
CA PHE A 228 -19.36 -2.42 -33.58
C PHE A 228 -20.24 -3.34 -32.76
N SER A 229 -19.71 -3.75 -31.60
CA SER A 229 -20.47 -4.27 -30.47
C SER A 229 -20.36 -3.25 -29.33
N CYS A 230 -21.48 -2.93 -28.68
CA CYS A 230 -21.51 -1.98 -27.57
C CYS A 230 -22.04 -2.66 -26.32
N THR A 231 -21.38 -2.42 -25.18
CA THR A 231 -21.79 -2.93 -23.86
C THR A 231 -21.72 -1.81 -22.82
N ALA A 232 -22.73 -1.70 -21.95
CA ALA A 232 -22.70 -0.78 -20.83
C ALA A 232 -21.93 -1.40 -19.67
N ILE A 233 -21.07 -0.60 -19.03
CA ILE A 233 -20.37 -0.94 -17.78
C ILE A 233 -20.83 0.04 -16.72
N SER A 234 -21.33 -0.49 -15.59
CA SER A 234 -21.68 0.31 -14.41
C SER A 234 -20.56 0.20 -13.40
N THR A 235 -19.94 1.32 -13.02
CA THR A 235 -18.94 1.38 -11.96
C THR A 235 -19.57 2.06 -10.76
N GLU A 236 -19.70 1.33 -9.65
CA GLU A 236 -20.07 1.91 -8.37
C GLU A 236 -18.84 2.60 -7.77
N ILE A 237 -18.84 3.92 -7.73
CA ILE A 237 -17.87 4.69 -6.98
C ILE A 237 -18.37 4.78 -5.55
N GLN A 238 -17.84 3.96 -4.65
CA GLN A 238 -18.05 4.13 -3.21
C GLN A 238 -17.42 5.46 -2.77
N GLY A 239 -18.22 6.50 -2.73
CA GLY A 239 -17.83 7.78 -2.11
C GLY A 239 -17.78 7.65 -0.61
N ILE A 240 -16.87 8.40 0.03
CA ILE A 240 -16.68 8.51 1.49
C ILE A 240 -17.99 8.89 2.25
N SER A 241 -19.05 9.23 1.54
CA SER A 241 -20.35 9.71 2.08
C SER A 241 -21.55 8.79 1.84
N GLY A 242 -21.35 7.49 1.55
CA GLY A 242 -22.48 6.52 1.57
C GLY A 242 -23.56 6.63 0.49
N SER A 243 -23.50 7.60 -0.44
CA SER A 243 -24.37 7.67 -1.62
C SER A 243 -23.56 7.33 -2.88
N GLY A 244 -23.53 6.06 -3.24
CA GLY A 244 -22.90 5.60 -4.48
C GLY A 244 -23.69 6.14 -5.70
N ALA A 245 -23.11 7.06 -6.45
CA ALA A 245 -23.61 7.37 -7.78
C ALA A 245 -23.05 6.31 -8.74
N ALA A 246 -23.92 5.52 -9.35
CA ALA A 246 -23.53 4.60 -10.42
C ALA A 246 -23.14 5.43 -11.65
N VAL A 247 -21.86 5.40 -12.02
CA VAL A 247 -21.39 5.98 -13.28
C VAL A 247 -21.49 4.89 -14.35
N GLN A 248 -22.26 5.18 -15.38
CA GLN A 248 -22.44 4.28 -16.52
C GLN A 248 -21.51 4.73 -17.65
N ASP A 249 -20.61 3.84 -18.05
CA ASP A 249 -19.74 3.99 -19.22
C ASP A 249 -20.15 2.97 -20.30
N PHE A 250 -19.81 3.26 -21.57
CA PHE A 250 -20.05 2.37 -22.67
C PHE A 250 -18.74 1.94 -23.30
N VAL A 251 -18.60 0.63 -23.52
CA VAL A 251 -17.44 0.04 -24.22
C VAL A 251 -17.88 -0.39 -25.59
N TYR A 252 -17.20 0.13 -26.58
CA TYR A 252 -17.36 -0.23 -27.99
C TYR A 252 -16.16 -1.06 -28.43
N ILE A 253 -16.44 -2.22 -28.99
CA ILE A 253 -15.45 -3.05 -29.66
C ILE A 253 -15.78 -3.04 -31.16
N GLY A 254 -14.83 -2.63 -32.00
CA GLY A 254 -15.03 -2.46 -33.41
C GLY A 254 -14.04 -3.28 -34.25
N ARG A 255 -14.56 -3.93 -35.28
CA ARG A 255 -13.74 -4.64 -36.28
C ARG A 255 -13.90 -3.97 -37.65
N ASP A 256 -12.79 -3.65 -38.26
CA ASP A 256 -12.81 -3.19 -39.66
C ASP A 256 -13.28 -4.31 -40.57
N VAL A 257 -14.36 -4.06 -41.32
CA VAL A 257 -14.95 -4.97 -42.30
C VAL A 257 -14.98 -4.35 -43.69
N THR A 258 -14.23 -3.28 -43.92
CA THR A 258 -14.24 -2.49 -45.15
C THR A 258 -13.91 -3.35 -46.39
N ASP A 259 -12.85 -4.14 -46.31
CA ASP A 259 -12.45 -4.99 -47.46
C ASP A 259 -13.45 -6.11 -47.74
N ARG A 260 -14.00 -6.70 -46.64
CA ARG A 260 -15.04 -7.72 -46.76
C ARG A 260 -16.29 -7.16 -47.44
N GLN A 261 -16.71 -5.96 -47.11
CA GLN A 261 -17.84 -5.28 -47.71
C GLN A 261 -17.58 -4.89 -49.16
N ARG A 262 -16.39 -4.37 -49.46
CA ARG A 262 -15.97 -4.06 -50.84
C ARG A 262 -15.97 -5.30 -51.72
N ALA A 263 -15.45 -6.43 -51.21
CA ALA A 263 -15.45 -7.70 -51.94
C ALA A 263 -16.87 -8.25 -52.19
N ARG A 264 -17.75 -8.15 -51.18
CA ARG A 264 -19.16 -8.57 -51.29
C ARG A 264 -19.91 -7.76 -52.34
N LYS A 265 -19.73 -6.43 -52.36
CA LYS A 265 -20.35 -5.55 -53.35
C LYS A 265 -19.87 -5.87 -54.78
N ARG A 266 -18.55 -6.10 -54.98
CA ARG A 266 -17.99 -6.49 -56.28
C ARG A 266 -18.63 -7.79 -56.78
N LYS A 267 -18.76 -8.82 -55.95
CA LYS A 267 -19.41 -10.08 -56.32
C LYS A 267 -20.87 -9.88 -56.76
N ILE A 268 -21.64 -9.11 -55.97
CA ILE A 268 -23.05 -8.83 -56.32
C ILE A 268 -23.18 -8.10 -57.64
N THR A 269 -22.34 -7.10 -57.89
CA THR A 269 -22.33 -6.36 -59.15
C THR A 269 -22.01 -7.28 -60.33
N GLN A 270 -21.01 -8.17 -60.17
CA GLN A 270 -20.62 -9.13 -61.19
C GLN A 270 -21.76 -10.12 -61.54
N TYR A 271 -22.47 -10.64 -60.51
CA TYR A 271 -23.62 -11.51 -60.73
C TYR A 271 -24.81 -10.77 -61.40
N ALA A 272 -25.01 -9.50 -61.04
CA ALA A 272 -26.07 -8.70 -61.71
C ALA A 272 -25.76 -8.43 -63.16
N THR A 273 -24.50 -8.15 -63.49
CA THR A 273 -24.08 -7.90 -64.91
C THR A 273 -24.15 -9.17 -65.76
N THR A 274 -23.80 -10.36 -65.17
CA THR A 274 -23.86 -11.65 -65.90
C THR A 274 -25.30 -12.14 -66.14
N ARG A 275 -26.30 -11.59 -65.53
CA ARG A 275 -27.73 -12.00 -65.64
C ARG A 275 -28.50 -11.12 -66.64
N ILE A 276 -27.90 -10.05 -67.15
CA ILE A 276 -28.49 -9.10 -68.07
C ILE A 276 -28.01 -9.35 -69.57
N LEU A 277 -26.98 -10.19 -69.76
CA LEU A 277 -26.56 -10.76 -71.01
C LEU A 277 -27.16 -12.14 -71.19
#